data_1de4632d58efa92305aebeb4457b5f6d
#
_entry.id   1de4632d58efa92305aebeb4457b5f6d
#
_cell.length_a   1.000
_cell.length_b   1.000
_cell.length_c   1.000
_cell.angle_alpha   90.00
_cell.angle_beta   90.00
_cell.angle_gamma   90.00
#
_symmetry.space_group_name_H-M   'P 1'
#
loop_
_entity.id
_entity.type
_entity.pdbx_description
1 polymer ?
#
loop_
_entity_poly.entity_id
_entity_poly.type
_entity_poly.pdbx_seq_one_letter_code
_entity_poly.pdbx_strand_id
1 'polypeptide(L)'
;MQEYYLDERDLRLLHALQIRPRAPWAALAPIVGADAVTLARRWGALEEAGLAWVTSYRGPGAKYTGAIIEIACAPASIAPATADLADDEEVLSIDQTAGGRDLVLTLLCRSDADLGRFVLDRLPAVAGITSTRTHRGIRLLADAQQWRLRSLQEREITQLELALPQPSAAQRGVPSEVENEVAAILRDDGRASVAHISQKAGISPVRAKNALSTILAERRLIVRLEVARAYAPWPVSVWYFLRVPVTQVEAVAGRLVGLQEVRFVATTGGLYSILMMVWLRRIEDMTVLERQLGERLPFAEIMDRSIVLRTPKHMGKRLSADGRRIG
;
A
#
# COMPACT_ATOMS: atom_id res chain seq x y z
N MET A 1 27.38 -6.63 7.15
CA MET A 1 25.92 -6.38 7.04
C MET A 1 25.27 -7.72 7.31
N GLN A 2 24.55 -7.87 8.42
CA GLN A 2 23.91 -9.13 8.78
C GLN A 2 22.76 -9.36 7.77
N GLU A 3 22.83 -10.43 6.97
CA GLU A 3 21.73 -10.87 6.11
C GLU A 3 20.55 -11.25 7.02
N TYR A 4 19.54 -10.42 7.05
CA TYR A 4 18.32 -10.67 7.81
C TYR A 4 17.38 -11.48 6.91
N TYR A 5 17.14 -12.74 7.27
CA TYR A 5 16.11 -13.55 6.61
C TYR A 5 14.89 -13.63 7.51
N LEU A 6 13.71 -13.35 6.96
CA LEU A 6 12.44 -13.59 7.64
C LEU A 6 12.26 -15.09 7.83
N ASP A 7 12.24 -15.55 9.07
CA ASP A 7 11.98 -16.95 9.39
C ASP A 7 10.47 -17.29 9.24
N GLU A 8 10.12 -18.56 9.36
CA GLU A 8 8.73 -19.00 9.24
C GLU A 8 7.81 -18.32 10.27
N ARG A 9 8.28 -18.10 11.49
CA ARG A 9 7.50 -17.41 12.54
C ARG A 9 7.31 -15.95 12.23
N ASP A 10 8.31 -15.27 11.65
CA ASP A 10 8.19 -13.90 11.20
C ASP A 10 7.14 -13.80 10.09
N LEU A 11 7.18 -14.69 9.10
CA LEU A 11 6.20 -14.72 8.01
C LEU A 11 4.78 -15.00 8.52
N ARG A 12 4.61 -15.88 9.54
CA ARG A 12 3.31 -16.14 10.18
C ARG A 12 2.81 -14.92 10.95
N LEU A 13 3.69 -14.28 11.74
CA LEU A 13 3.38 -13.05 12.45
C LEU A 13 2.96 -11.93 11.49
N LEU A 14 3.73 -11.72 10.42
CA LEU A 14 3.44 -10.71 9.42
C LEU A 14 2.13 -11.03 8.68
N HIS A 15 1.84 -12.29 8.35
CA HIS A 15 0.56 -12.67 7.76
C HIS A 15 -0.62 -12.39 8.71
N ALA A 16 -0.49 -12.70 9.99
CA ALA A 16 -1.52 -12.37 10.98
C ALA A 16 -1.74 -10.85 11.09
N LEU A 17 -0.68 -10.06 11.05
CA LEU A 17 -0.75 -8.60 11.04
C LEU A 17 -1.28 -8.01 9.72
N GLN A 18 -1.14 -8.71 8.59
CA GLN A 18 -1.84 -8.31 7.35
C GLN A 18 -3.36 -8.42 7.49
N ILE A 19 -3.86 -9.39 8.26
CA ILE A 19 -5.30 -9.60 8.49
C ILE A 19 -5.80 -8.63 9.56
N ARG A 20 -5.07 -8.48 10.66
CA ARG A 20 -5.41 -7.65 11.82
C ARG A 20 -4.20 -6.81 12.26
N PRO A 21 -3.90 -5.69 11.57
CA PRO A 21 -2.67 -4.91 11.79
C PRO A 21 -2.51 -4.38 13.22
N ARG A 22 -3.61 -4.19 13.92
CA ARG A 22 -3.66 -3.67 15.29
C ARG A 22 -4.00 -4.72 16.34
N ALA A 23 -3.91 -6.02 15.99
CA ALA A 23 -4.20 -7.11 16.91
C ALA A 23 -3.32 -7.04 18.16
N PRO A 24 -3.86 -7.25 19.37
CA PRO A 24 -3.08 -7.47 20.58
C PRO A 24 -2.21 -8.72 20.46
N TRP A 25 -0.99 -8.67 20.98
CA TRP A 25 -0.06 -9.82 20.92
C TRP A 25 -0.64 -11.08 21.53
N ALA A 26 -1.39 -10.94 22.64
CA ALA A 26 -2.08 -12.06 23.29
C ALA A 26 -3.09 -12.77 22.36
N ALA A 27 -3.77 -12.04 21.49
CA ALA A 27 -4.69 -12.64 20.51
C ALA A 27 -3.97 -13.34 19.36
N LEU A 28 -2.75 -12.89 19.01
CA LEU A 28 -1.92 -13.51 17.98
C LEU A 28 -1.15 -14.74 18.48
N ALA A 29 -0.90 -14.84 19.78
CA ALA A 29 -0.10 -15.89 20.39
C ALA A 29 -0.52 -17.32 19.98
N PRO A 30 -1.79 -17.73 20.10
CA PRO A 30 -2.23 -19.07 19.73
C PRO A 30 -2.17 -19.34 18.22
N ILE A 31 -2.24 -18.27 17.38
CA ILE A 31 -2.22 -18.38 15.91
C ILE A 31 -0.80 -18.55 15.40
N VAL A 32 0.13 -17.74 15.92
CA VAL A 32 1.53 -17.73 15.47
C VAL A 32 2.35 -18.85 16.11
N GLY A 33 1.91 -19.35 17.28
CA GLY A 33 2.61 -20.40 18.01
C GLY A 33 3.81 -19.87 18.83
N ALA A 34 3.64 -18.68 19.43
CA ALA A 34 4.61 -18.09 20.35
C ALA A 34 3.88 -17.23 21.40
N ASP A 35 4.46 -17.02 22.57
CA ASP A 35 3.87 -16.16 23.60
C ASP A 35 3.87 -14.67 23.19
N ALA A 36 3.01 -13.89 23.86
CA ALA A 36 2.80 -12.47 23.54
C ALA A 36 4.06 -11.60 23.68
N VAL A 37 4.94 -11.92 24.65
CA VAL A 37 6.20 -11.18 24.88
C VAL A 37 7.19 -11.46 23.75
N THR A 38 7.30 -12.72 23.35
CA THR A 38 8.14 -13.13 22.21
C THR A 38 7.66 -12.49 20.91
N LEU A 39 6.34 -12.43 20.67
CA LEU A 39 5.78 -11.76 19.46
C LEU A 39 6.06 -10.26 19.47
N ALA A 40 5.87 -9.58 20.62
CA ALA A 40 6.17 -8.16 20.76
C ALA A 40 7.66 -7.87 20.48
N ARG A 41 8.57 -8.69 21.03
CA ARG A 41 10.01 -8.55 20.80
C ARG A 41 10.40 -8.78 19.33
N ARG A 42 9.83 -9.83 18.68
CA ARG A 42 10.07 -10.09 17.24
C ARG A 42 9.59 -8.93 16.39
N TRP A 43 8.38 -8.44 16.65
CA TRP A 43 7.86 -7.27 15.96
C TRP A 43 8.77 -6.06 16.12
N GLY A 44 9.20 -5.74 17.34
CA GLY A 44 10.12 -4.63 17.60
C GLY A 44 11.41 -4.73 16.80
N ALA A 45 12.00 -5.94 16.73
CA ALA A 45 13.21 -6.18 15.95
C ALA A 45 12.98 -5.98 14.42
N LEU A 46 11.84 -6.46 13.89
CA LEU A 46 11.48 -6.28 12.47
C LEU A 46 11.24 -4.81 12.14
N GLU A 47 10.56 -4.09 13.04
CA GLU A 47 10.24 -2.67 12.87
C GLU A 47 11.49 -1.78 12.98
N GLU A 48 12.36 -2.04 13.95
CA GLU A 48 13.63 -1.35 14.13
C GLU A 48 14.59 -1.57 12.95
N ALA A 49 14.62 -2.80 12.42
CA ALA A 49 15.37 -3.12 11.21
C ALA A 49 14.76 -2.53 9.92
N GLY A 50 13.60 -1.89 9.98
CA GLY A 50 12.87 -1.37 8.84
C GLY A 50 12.30 -2.45 7.89
N LEU A 51 12.23 -3.70 8.35
CA LEU A 51 11.79 -4.85 7.54
C LEU A 51 10.28 -4.98 7.45
N ALA A 52 9.56 -4.47 8.48
CA ALA A 52 8.11 -4.42 8.49
C ALA A 52 7.65 -3.18 9.27
N TRP A 53 6.52 -2.62 8.87
CA TRP A 53 5.91 -1.49 9.59
C TRP A 53 4.40 -1.49 9.36
N VAL A 54 3.67 -0.90 10.29
CA VAL A 54 2.24 -0.64 10.12
C VAL A 54 2.03 0.84 9.90
N THR A 55 1.32 1.17 8.83
CA THR A 55 1.00 2.55 8.44
C THR A 55 -0.49 2.69 8.13
N SER A 56 -0.95 3.89 7.87
CA SER A 56 -2.32 4.15 7.40
C SER A 56 -2.36 5.11 6.22
N TYR A 57 -3.44 5.02 5.47
CA TYR A 57 -3.77 5.94 4.38
C TYR A 57 -5.29 6.12 4.30
N ARG A 58 -5.74 7.13 3.55
CA ARG A 58 -7.17 7.41 3.39
C ARG A 58 -7.86 6.27 2.65
N GLY A 59 -8.91 5.75 3.26
CA GLY A 59 -9.69 4.64 2.74
C GLY A 59 -10.92 5.09 1.96
N PRO A 60 -11.70 4.14 1.41
CA PRO A 60 -12.88 4.43 0.58
C PRO A 60 -14.00 5.16 1.33
N GLY A 61 -14.01 5.14 2.67
CA GLY A 61 -14.92 5.94 3.49
C GLY A 61 -14.56 7.43 3.59
N ALA A 62 -13.35 7.82 3.13
CA ALA A 62 -12.95 9.21 3.03
C ALA A 62 -13.08 9.71 1.59
N LYS A 63 -13.36 10.99 1.41
CA LYS A 63 -13.26 11.60 0.08
C LYS A 63 -11.80 11.78 -0.30
N TYR A 64 -11.41 11.22 -1.44
CA TYR A 64 -10.07 11.38 -2.02
C TYR A 64 -10.10 11.20 -3.53
N THR A 65 -9.05 11.70 -4.19
CA THR A 65 -8.78 11.53 -5.60
C THR A 65 -7.46 10.81 -5.77
N GLY A 66 -7.49 9.63 -6.39
CA GLY A 66 -6.29 8.85 -6.71
C GLY A 66 -5.84 9.05 -8.14
N ALA A 67 -4.53 9.06 -8.35
CA ALA A 67 -3.92 9.05 -9.69
C ALA A 67 -2.62 8.25 -9.70
N ILE A 68 -2.33 7.67 -10.87
CA ILE A 68 -1.01 7.11 -11.18
C ILE A 68 -0.38 8.05 -12.22
N ILE A 69 0.87 8.46 -11.98
CA ILE A 69 1.58 9.34 -12.89
C ILE A 69 2.86 8.65 -13.37
N GLU A 70 2.96 8.52 -14.69
CA GLU A 70 4.20 8.12 -15.36
C GLU A 70 5.05 9.37 -15.56
N ILE A 71 6.35 9.27 -15.28
CA ILE A 71 7.30 10.36 -15.42
C ILE A 71 8.53 9.86 -16.20
N ALA A 72 8.95 10.65 -17.17
CA ALA A 72 10.27 10.55 -17.78
C ALA A 72 11.15 11.70 -17.30
N CYS A 73 12.42 11.40 -17.01
CA CYS A 73 13.41 12.34 -16.51
C CYS A 73 14.66 12.32 -17.39
N ALA A 74 15.40 13.42 -17.39
CA ALA A 74 16.79 13.37 -17.81
C ALA A 74 17.56 12.39 -16.88
N PRO A 75 18.45 11.52 -17.38
CA PRO A 75 19.07 10.47 -16.58
C PRO A 75 19.74 10.95 -15.29
N ALA A 76 20.44 12.09 -15.33
CA ALA A 76 21.09 12.67 -14.17
C ALA A 76 20.09 13.25 -13.13
N SER A 77 18.82 13.45 -13.52
CA SER A 77 17.79 14.08 -12.71
C SER A 77 16.87 13.08 -12.01
N ILE A 78 16.97 11.78 -12.30
CA ILE A 78 16.09 10.75 -11.69
C ILE A 78 16.21 10.79 -10.16
N ALA A 79 17.41 10.78 -9.61
CA ALA A 79 17.61 10.78 -8.17
C ALA A 79 17.17 12.08 -7.49
N PRO A 80 17.57 13.29 -7.94
CA PRO A 80 17.10 14.54 -7.35
C PRO A 80 15.59 14.75 -7.49
N ALA A 81 14.98 14.44 -8.64
CA ALA A 81 13.53 14.52 -8.82
C ALA A 81 12.79 13.54 -7.89
N THR A 82 13.32 12.32 -7.71
CA THR A 82 12.77 11.35 -6.75
C THR A 82 12.82 11.89 -5.32
N ALA A 83 13.93 12.49 -4.91
CA ALA A 83 14.11 13.04 -3.57
C ALA A 83 13.14 14.20 -3.30
N ASP A 84 12.99 15.11 -4.27
CA ASP A 84 12.10 16.27 -4.21
C ASP A 84 10.62 15.83 -4.11
N LEU A 85 10.18 14.92 -4.99
CA LEU A 85 8.81 14.37 -4.98
C LEU A 85 8.51 13.52 -3.74
N ALA A 86 9.52 12.96 -3.10
CA ALA A 86 9.31 12.15 -1.90
C ALA A 86 8.90 12.98 -0.68
N ASP A 87 9.06 14.30 -0.70
CA ASP A 87 8.60 15.19 0.38
C ASP A 87 7.13 15.57 0.25
N ASP A 88 6.53 15.42 -0.93
CA ASP A 88 5.11 15.74 -1.15
C ASP A 88 4.20 14.75 -0.41
N GLU A 89 3.26 15.26 0.39
CA GLU A 89 2.30 14.43 1.15
C GLU A 89 1.34 13.65 0.24
N GLU A 90 0.97 14.22 -0.90
CA GLU A 90 0.09 13.63 -1.89
C GLU A 90 0.72 12.41 -2.58
N VAL A 91 2.05 12.34 -2.61
CA VAL A 91 2.79 11.20 -3.19
C VAL A 91 2.84 10.07 -2.18
N LEU A 92 1.98 9.07 -2.39
CA LEU A 92 1.89 7.90 -1.52
C LEU A 92 3.04 6.92 -1.77
N SER A 93 3.41 6.72 -3.05
CA SER A 93 4.53 5.83 -3.43
C SER A 93 5.25 6.36 -4.66
N ILE A 94 6.54 6.04 -4.75
CA ILE A 94 7.40 6.31 -5.91
C ILE A 94 8.10 5.01 -6.26
N ASP A 95 7.90 4.53 -7.47
CA ASP A 95 8.64 3.41 -8.04
C ASP A 95 9.57 3.90 -9.13
N GLN A 96 10.88 3.61 -9.02
CA GLN A 96 11.87 3.77 -10.08
C GLN A 96 11.81 2.52 -10.95
N THR A 97 11.61 2.69 -12.25
CA THR A 97 11.27 1.59 -13.15
C THR A 97 12.24 1.46 -14.32
N ALA A 98 12.34 0.24 -14.87
CA ALA A 98 12.90 -0.03 -16.19
C ALA A 98 11.77 -0.10 -17.21
N GLY A 99 12.01 0.40 -18.42
CA GLY A 99 11.05 0.40 -19.53
C GLY A 99 10.81 1.80 -20.09
N GLY A 100 9.59 2.09 -20.52
CA GLY A 100 9.24 3.34 -21.20
C GLY A 100 9.10 4.58 -20.29
N ARG A 101 9.38 4.46 -18.99
CA ARG A 101 9.29 5.52 -17.97
C ARG A 101 10.30 5.32 -16.87
N ASP A 102 10.73 6.41 -16.25
CA ASP A 102 11.74 6.37 -15.18
C ASP A 102 11.09 6.24 -13.80
N LEU A 103 9.95 6.92 -13.59
CA LEU A 103 9.21 6.88 -12.34
C LEU A 103 7.73 6.56 -12.58
N VAL A 104 7.14 5.83 -11.64
CA VAL A 104 5.69 5.71 -11.48
C VAL A 104 5.32 6.21 -10.10
N LEU A 105 4.50 7.27 -10.06
CA LEU A 105 3.98 7.79 -8.80
C LEU A 105 2.57 7.27 -8.54
N THR A 106 2.29 6.92 -7.29
CA THR A 106 0.92 6.74 -6.79
C THR A 106 0.56 7.95 -5.95
N LEU A 107 -0.45 8.70 -6.37
CA LEU A 107 -0.96 9.88 -5.68
C LEU A 107 -2.29 9.60 -4.99
N LEU A 108 -2.47 10.28 -3.86
CA LEU A 108 -3.71 10.31 -3.12
C LEU A 108 -3.98 11.75 -2.64
N CYS A 109 -4.77 12.48 -3.40
CA CYS A 109 -5.11 13.88 -3.15
C CYS A 109 -6.45 14.00 -2.40
N ARG A 110 -6.67 15.10 -1.68
CA ARG A 110 -7.93 15.35 -0.94
C ARG A 110 -9.09 15.67 -1.89
N SER A 111 -8.77 16.25 -3.07
CA SER A 111 -9.76 16.66 -4.08
C SER A 111 -9.18 16.62 -5.50
N ASP A 112 -10.04 16.75 -6.51
CA ASP A 112 -9.62 16.93 -7.89
C ASP A 112 -8.88 18.26 -8.10
N ALA A 113 -9.19 19.30 -7.34
CA ALA A 113 -8.46 20.57 -7.38
C ALA A 113 -7.02 20.41 -6.86
N ASP A 114 -6.81 19.60 -5.81
CA ASP A 114 -5.46 19.30 -5.30
C ASP A 114 -4.66 18.48 -6.32
N LEU A 115 -5.29 17.50 -6.97
CA LEU A 115 -4.67 16.77 -8.07
C LEU A 115 -4.30 17.71 -9.21
N GLY A 116 -5.20 18.63 -9.58
CA GLY A 116 -4.94 19.65 -10.60
C GLY A 116 -3.73 20.51 -10.27
N ARG A 117 -3.64 21.04 -9.04
CA ARG A 117 -2.47 21.81 -8.59
C ARG A 117 -1.18 20.98 -8.63
N PHE A 118 -1.24 19.74 -8.16
CA PHE A 118 -0.07 18.88 -8.22
C PHE A 118 0.43 18.66 -9.65
N VAL A 119 -0.46 18.32 -10.56
CA VAL A 119 -0.11 18.01 -11.97
C VAL A 119 0.28 19.25 -12.77
N LEU A 120 -0.41 20.37 -12.57
CA LEU A 120 -0.25 21.56 -13.41
C LEU A 120 0.76 22.57 -12.85
N ASP A 121 0.96 22.60 -11.53
CA ASP A 121 1.82 23.59 -10.90
C ASP A 121 3.05 22.94 -10.24
N ARG A 122 2.87 21.86 -9.49
CA ARG A 122 3.97 21.23 -8.71
C ARG A 122 4.90 20.39 -9.58
N LEU A 123 4.37 19.50 -10.44
CA LEU A 123 5.20 18.64 -11.30
C LEU A 123 6.08 19.41 -12.27
N PRO A 124 5.58 20.46 -12.97
CA PRO A 124 6.42 21.26 -13.86
C PRO A 124 7.56 22.01 -13.15
N ALA A 125 7.44 22.24 -11.84
CA ALA A 125 8.49 22.88 -11.04
C ALA A 125 9.63 21.94 -10.65
N VAL A 126 9.47 20.61 -10.81
CA VAL A 126 10.49 19.62 -10.52
C VAL A 126 11.54 19.59 -11.63
N ALA A 127 12.77 19.94 -11.30
CA ALA A 127 13.84 20.02 -12.27
C ALA A 127 14.15 18.66 -12.91
N GLY A 128 14.31 18.63 -14.23
CA GLY A 128 14.75 17.47 -14.98
C GLY A 128 13.63 16.49 -15.36
N ILE A 129 12.38 16.75 -15.02
CA ILE A 129 11.24 16.04 -15.61
C ILE A 129 11.12 16.50 -17.07
N THR A 130 11.06 15.54 -17.99
CA THR A 130 10.96 15.79 -19.44
C THR A 130 9.54 15.53 -19.98
N SER A 131 8.83 14.59 -19.38
CA SER A 131 7.41 14.36 -19.70
C SER A 131 6.67 13.70 -18.57
N THR A 132 5.36 13.92 -18.52
CA THR A 132 4.46 13.29 -17.55
C THR A 132 3.19 12.78 -18.25
N ARG A 133 2.64 11.69 -17.73
CA ARG A 133 1.33 11.19 -18.13
C ARG A 133 0.52 10.82 -16.90
N THR A 134 -0.60 11.51 -16.70
CA THR A 134 -1.46 11.31 -15.54
C THR A 134 -2.63 10.40 -15.88
N HIS A 135 -2.80 9.34 -15.11
CA HIS A 135 -3.96 8.44 -15.15
C HIS A 135 -4.83 8.71 -13.94
N ARG A 136 -5.92 9.46 -14.14
CA ARG A 136 -6.92 9.69 -13.11
C ARG A 136 -7.60 8.37 -12.77
N GLY A 137 -7.49 7.91 -11.52
CA GLY A 137 -8.19 6.74 -11.03
C GLY A 137 -9.71 6.96 -11.05
N ILE A 138 -10.44 6.05 -11.67
CA ILE A 138 -11.90 6.02 -11.66
C ILE A 138 -12.36 5.17 -10.48
N ARG A 139 -11.80 3.96 -10.37
CA ARG A 139 -12.14 3.02 -9.31
C ARG A 139 -10.93 2.18 -8.91
N LEU A 140 -10.67 2.12 -7.61
CA LEU A 140 -9.71 1.18 -7.03
C LEU A 140 -10.45 -0.13 -6.71
N LEU A 141 -10.06 -1.23 -7.36
CA LEU A 141 -10.69 -2.54 -7.20
C LEU A 141 -9.90 -3.46 -6.28
N ALA A 142 -8.58 -3.39 -6.35
CA ALA A 142 -7.72 -4.06 -5.39
C ALA A 142 -6.62 -3.10 -4.96
N ASP A 143 -6.42 -3.05 -3.66
CA ASP A 143 -5.21 -2.57 -3.05
C ASP A 143 -4.53 -3.73 -2.31
N ALA A 144 -3.30 -3.54 -1.93
CA ALA A 144 -2.56 -4.62 -1.27
C ALA A 144 -3.13 -5.06 0.10
N GLN A 145 -4.25 -4.50 0.58
CA GLN A 145 -4.95 -5.00 1.76
C GLN A 145 -5.43 -6.44 1.62
N GLN A 146 -5.79 -6.85 0.42
CA GLN A 146 -6.30 -8.20 0.14
C GLN A 146 -5.18 -9.21 -0.10
N TRP A 147 -3.99 -8.71 -0.44
CA TRP A 147 -2.84 -9.57 -0.67
C TRP A 147 -2.26 -10.12 0.64
N ARG A 148 -1.88 -11.39 0.65
CA ARG A 148 -1.41 -12.11 1.84
C ARG A 148 -0.10 -12.85 1.56
N LEU A 149 0.75 -12.95 2.58
CA LEU A 149 1.99 -13.74 2.56
C LEU A 149 1.72 -15.26 2.47
N ARG A 150 0.48 -15.70 2.81
CA ARG A 150 0.04 -17.11 2.75
C ARG A 150 0.86 -18.06 3.65
N SER A 151 1.30 -17.57 4.80
CA SER A 151 2.03 -18.34 5.80
C SER A 151 1.13 -18.88 6.92
N LEU A 152 -0.18 -18.54 6.92
CA LEU A 152 -1.20 -19.09 7.79
C LEU A 152 -2.15 -19.97 6.99
N GLN A 153 -2.70 -21.00 7.66
CA GLN A 153 -3.74 -21.87 7.10
C GLN A 153 -5.11 -21.22 7.24
N GLU A 154 -6.08 -21.62 6.41
CA GLU A 154 -7.46 -21.08 6.42
C GLU A 154 -8.13 -21.18 7.82
N ARG A 155 -7.93 -22.29 8.54
CA ARG A 155 -8.44 -22.46 9.92
C ARG A 155 -7.88 -21.40 10.89
N GLU A 156 -6.60 -21.03 10.74
CA GLU A 156 -5.93 -20.04 11.58
C GLU A 156 -6.41 -18.63 11.26
N ILE A 157 -6.64 -18.36 9.96
CA ILE A 157 -7.24 -17.10 9.49
C ILE A 157 -8.64 -16.96 10.07
N THR A 158 -9.49 -17.99 9.96
CA THR A 158 -10.84 -17.99 10.51
C THR A 158 -10.82 -17.79 12.02
N GLN A 159 -9.93 -18.48 12.73
CA GLN A 159 -9.77 -18.32 14.19
C GLN A 159 -9.38 -16.88 14.55
N LEU A 160 -8.45 -16.25 13.81
CA LEU A 160 -8.03 -14.87 14.04
C LEU A 160 -9.18 -13.88 13.80
N GLU A 161 -9.98 -14.10 12.76
CA GLU A 161 -11.12 -13.24 12.43
C GLU A 161 -12.24 -13.32 13.45
N LEU A 162 -12.50 -14.51 14.00
CA LEU A 162 -13.48 -14.72 15.07
C LEU A 162 -13.02 -14.13 16.41
N ALA A 163 -11.73 -14.25 16.74
CA ALA A 163 -11.17 -13.72 17.97
C ALA A 163 -11.13 -12.18 18.01
N LEU A 164 -11.09 -11.53 16.86
CA LEU A 164 -10.96 -10.08 16.72
C LEU A 164 -12.05 -9.52 15.79
N PRO A 165 -13.22 -9.19 16.33
CA PRO A 165 -14.30 -8.62 15.53
C PRO A 165 -13.88 -7.29 14.90
N GLN A 166 -14.53 -6.94 13.78
CA GLN A 166 -14.33 -5.65 13.11
C GLN A 166 -14.70 -4.51 14.06
N PRO A 167 -13.99 -3.37 13.98
CA PRO A 167 -14.38 -2.17 14.72
C PRO A 167 -15.82 -1.77 14.40
N SER A 168 -16.56 -1.30 15.41
CA SER A 168 -17.89 -0.72 15.23
C SER A 168 -17.84 0.80 15.36
N ALA A 169 -18.62 1.49 14.56
CA ALA A 169 -18.73 2.95 14.66
C ALA A 169 -19.40 3.34 15.98
N ALA A 170 -18.89 4.41 16.61
CA ALA A 170 -19.57 5.03 17.72
C ALA A 170 -20.79 5.83 17.21
N GLN A 171 -21.79 6.06 18.07
CA GLN A 171 -23.01 6.79 17.70
C GLN A 171 -22.78 8.26 17.32
N ARG A 172 -21.63 8.85 17.66
CA ARG A 172 -21.28 10.24 17.35
C ARG A 172 -20.23 10.31 16.25
N GLY A 173 -20.43 11.22 15.29
CA GLY A 173 -19.47 11.53 14.26
C GLY A 173 -18.12 11.99 14.82
N VAL A 174 -17.05 11.82 14.06
CA VAL A 174 -15.70 12.30 14.41
C VAL A 174 -15.50 13.65 13.72
N PRO A 175 -15.16 14.74 14.47
CA PRO A 175 -14.79 16.01 13.87
C PRO A 175 -13.58 15.88 12.95
N SER A 176 -13.55 16.63 11.84
CA SER A 176 -12.49 16.54 10.83
C SER A 176 -11.09 16.83 11.39
N GLU A 177 -10.98 17.73 12.35
CA GLU A 177 -9.70 18.03 13.02
C GLU A 177 -9.16 16.82 13.78
N VAL A 178 -10.02 16.16 14.57
CA VAL A 178 -9.65 14.93 15.30
C VAL A 178 -9.31 13.80 14.33
N GLU A 179 -10.06 13.67 13.24
CA GLU A 179 -9.77 12.68 12.20
C GLU A 179 -8.39 12.93 11.56
N ASN A 180 -8.05 14.18 11.24
CA ASN A 180 -6.76 14.53 10.65
C ASN A 180 -5.60 14.24 11.61
N GLU A 181 -5.75 14.57 12.90
CA GLU A 181 -4.74 14.25 13.93
C GLU A 181 -4.54 12.74 14.09
N VAL A 182 -5.64 11.99 14.19
CA VAL A 182 -5.58 10.52 14.26
C VAL A 182 -4.93 9.94 13.01
N ALA A 183 -5.25 10.50 11.83
CA ALA A 183 -4.65 10.06 10.56
C ALA A 183 -3.15 10.31 10.51
N ALA A 184 -2.68 11.47 10.98
CA ALA A 184 -1.26 11.79 11.06
C ALA A 184 -0.51 10.82 11.99
N ILE A 185 -1.04 10.58 13.20
CA ILE A 185 -0.47 9.66 14.17
C ILE A 185 -0.39 8.24 13.60
N LEU A 186 -1.48 7.75 13.00
CA LEU A 186 -1.53 6.38 12.45
C LEU A 186 -0.69 6.21 11.16
N ARG A 187 -0.41 7.28 10.44
CA ARG A 187 0.51 7.28 9.31
C ARG A 187 1.93 6.98 9.79
N ASP A 188 2.31 7.53 10.95
CA ASP A 188 3.64 7.33 11.52
C ASP A 188 3.74 6.00 12.26
N ASP A 189 2.81 5.69 13.12
CA ASP A 189 2.68 4.42 13.82
C ASP A 189 1.25 3.91 13.72
N GLY A 190 1.00 3.02 12.76
CA GLY A 190 -0.32 2.40 12.58
C GLY A 190 -0.77 1.54 13.77
N ARG A 191 0.13 1.20 14.70
CA ARG A 191 -0.17 0.48 15.94
C ARG A 191 -0.23 1.38 17.18
N ALA A 192 -0.13 2.71 17.02
CA ALA A 192 -0.20 3.69 18.11
C ALA A 192 -1.34 3.36 19.09
N SER A 193 -1.03 3.35 20.39
CA SER A 193 -2.00 3.03 21.43
C SER A 193 -3.06 4.13 21.56
N VAL A 194 -4.24 3.80 22.12
CA VAL A 194 -5.27 4.81 22.44
C VAL A 194 -4.73 5.88 23.39
N ALA A 195 -3.85 5.52 24.32
CA ALA A 195 -3.21 6.45 25.23
C ALA A 195 -2.30 7.44 24.47
N HIS A 196 -1.49 6.94 23.53
CA HIS A 196 -0.63 7.77 22.69
C HIS A 196 -1.47 8.72 21.80
N ILE A 197 -2.53 8.20 21.16
CA ILE A 197 -3.45 9.03 20.36
C ILE A 197 -4.12 10.11 21.23
N SER A 198 -4.59 9.76 22.43
CA SER A 198 -5.18 10.69 23.40
C SER A 198 -4.22 11.83 23.74
N GLN A 199 -2.99 11.49 24.07
CA GLN A 199 -1.94 12.45 24.44
C GLN A 199 -1.57 13.38 23.26
N LYS A 200 -1.30 12.82 22.10
CA LYS A 200 -0.85 13.56 20.90
C LYS A 200 -1.95 14.46 20.33
N ALA A 201 -3.19 13.98 20.27
CA ALA A 201 -4.33 14.74 19.75
C ALA A 201 -4.98 15.66 20.81
N GLY A 202 -4.50 15.69 22.06
CA GLY A 202 -5.05 16.53 23.11
C GLY A 202 -6.51 16.24 23.46
N ILE A 203 -6.97 14.99 23.35
CA ILE A 203 -8.35 14.56 23.60
C ILE A 203 -8.39 13.48 24.69
N SER A 204 -9.56 13.31 25.34
CA SER A 204 -9.69 12.26 26.37
C SER A 204 -9.51 10.85 25.80
N PRO A 205 -9.06 9.87 26.61
CA PRO A 205 -8.88 8.46 26.16
C PRO A 205 -10.17 7.85 25.59
N VAL A 206 -11.33 8.18 26.17
CA VAL A 206 -12.64 7.74 25.67
C VAL A 206 -12.91 8.31 24.28
N ARG A 207 -12.63 9.61 24.08
CA ARG A 207 -12.80 10.27 22.77
C ARG A 207 -11.83 9.70 21.73
N ALA A 208 -10.57 9.46 22.10
CA ALA A 208 -9.58 8.83 21.23
C ALA A 208 -9.99 7.42 20.79
N LYS A 209 -10.47 6.58 21.74
CA LYS A 209 -10.99 5.23 21.45
C LYS A 209 -12.17 5.28 20.49
N ASN A 210 -13.15 6.15 20.76
CA ASN A 210 -14.35 6.27 19.92
C ASN A 210 -14.01 6.79 18.53
N ALA A 211 -13.16 7.81 18.41
CA ALA A 211 -12.70 8.33 17.14
C ALA A 211 -11.99 7.25 16.32
N LEU A 212 -11.03 6.55 16.92
CA LEU A 212 -10.31 5.45 16.27
C LEU A 212 -11.25 4.34 15.77
N SER A 213 -12.18 3.88 16.63
CA SER A 213 -13.14 2.83 16.25
C SER A 213 -14.03 3.27 15.10
N THR A 214 -14.57 4.50 15.14
CA THR A 214 -15.44 5.03 14.08
C THR A 214 -14.70 5.20 12.76
N ILE A 215 -13.51 5.81 12.78
CA ILE A 215 -12.67 6.03 11.58
C ILE A 215 -12.34 4.70 10.89
N LEU A 216 -12.01 3.66 11.67
CA LEU A 216 -11.70 2.34 11.15
C LEU A 216 -12.96 1.60 10.65
N ALA A 217 -14.07 1.66 11.40
CA ALA A 217 -15.32 1.01 11.03
C ALA A 217 -15.91 1.59 9.74
N GLU A 218 -15.86 2.92 9.58
CA GLU A 218 -16.30 3.62 8.38
C GLU A 218 -15.28 3.58 7.24
N ARG A 219 -14.14 2.89 7.45
CA ARG A 219 -13.06 2.77 6.47
C ARG A 219 -12.56 4.13 5.93
N ARG A 220 -12.61 5.18 6.77
CA ARG A 220 -12.02 6.49 6.42
C ARG A 220 -10.50 6.43 6.39
N LEU A 221 -9.91 5.61 7.28
CA LEU A 221 -8.52 5.20 7.21
C LEU A 221 -8.43 3.68 7.07
N ILE A 222 -7.47 3.28 6.28
CA ILE A 222 -7.04 1.90 6.16
C ILE A 222 -5.71 1.77 6.88
N VAL A 223 -5.66 0.93 7.88
CA VAL A 223 -4.42 0.54 8.56
C VAL A 223 -3.93 -0.76 7.95
N ARG A 224 -2.67 -0.82 7.55
CA ARG A 224 -2.11 -2.01 6.92
C ARG A 224 -0.66 -2.24 7.30
N LEU A 225 -0.26 -3.51 7.25
CA LEU A 225 1.11 -3.94 7.35
C LEU A 225 1.80 -3.79 5.99
N GLU A 226 3.00 -3.24 6.01
CA GLU A 226 3.95 -3.25 4.90
C GLU A 226 5.18 -4.09 5.29
N VAL A 227 5.81 -4.67 4.27
CA VAL A 227 7.02 -5.51 4.42
C VAL A 227 8.04 -5.05 3.39
N ALA A 228 9.29 -4.96 3.79
CA ALA A 228 10.40 -4.71 2.89
C ALA A 228 10.47 -5.83 1.83
N ARG A 229 10.03 -5.52 0.61
CA ARG A 229 9.77 -6.48 -0.46
C ARG A 229 10.96 -7.39 -0.79
N ALA A 230 12.17 -6.84 -0.77
CA ALA A 230 13.39 -7.61 -1.06
C ALA A 230 13.64 -8.77 -0.07
N TYR A 231 13.04 -8.71 1.13
CA TYR A 231 13.16 -9.71 2.19
C TYR A 231 11.95 -10.64 2.27
N ALA A 232 10.92 -10.38 1.47
CA ALA A 232 9.72 -11.21 1.36
C ALA A 232 9.87 -12.24 0.23
N PRO A 233 9.06 -13.32 0.24
CA PRO A 233 9.09 -14.35 -0.82
C PRO A 233 8.71 -13.86 -2.23
N TRP A 234 8.39 -12.57 -2.40
CA TRP A 234 7.91 -11.94 -3.64
C TRP A 234 8.69 -10.67 -3.97
N PRO A 235 10.00 -10.77 -4.29
CA PRO A 235 10.89 -9.61 -4.43
C PRO A 235 10.69 -8.81 -5.71
N VAL A 236 10.11 -9.40 -6.76
CA VAL A 236 9.92 -8.74 -8.06
C VAL A 236 8.58 -8.02 -8.11
N SER A 237 8.58 -6.75 -8.52
CA SER A 237 7.36 -5.96 -8.72
C SER A 237 7.30 -5.44 -10.14
N VAL A 238 6.12 -5.53 -10.75
CA VAL A 238 5.90 -5.11 -12.14
C VAL A 238 4.60 -4.35 -12.25
N TRP A 239 4.64 -3.20 -12.88
CA TRP A 239 3.47 -2.48 -13.36
C TRP A 239 3.05 -3.00 -14.72
N TYR A 240 1.75 -3.23 -14.92
CA TYR A 240 1.11 -3.56 -16.19
C TYR A 240 0.10 -2.48 -16.56
N PHE A 241 0.13 -2.06 -17.81
CA PHE A 241 -0.72 -1.06 -18.41
C PHE A 241 -1.60 -1.75 -19.46
N LEU A 242 -2.90 -1.89 -19.14
CA LEU A 242 -3.80 -2.71 -19.93
C LEU A 242 -4.83 -1.85 -20.68
N ARG A 243 -5.09 -2.23 -21.92
CA ARG A 243 -6.23 -1.75 -22.69
C ARG A 243 -7.30 -2.83 -22.70
N VAL A 244 -8.52 -2.44 -22.36
CA VAL A 244 -9.67 -3.34 -22.31
C VAL A 244 -10.86 -2.58 -22.91
N PRO A 245 -11.67 -3.22 -23.78
CA PRO A 245 -12.93 -2.63 -24.28
C PRO A 245 -13.82 -2.22 -23.11
N VAL A 246 -14.46 -1.05 -23.20
CA VAL A 246 -15.24 -0.48 -22.09
C VAL A 246 -16.28 -1.44 -21.51
N THR A 247 -16.91 -2.24 -22.35
CA THR A 247 -17.91 -3.24 -21.97
C THR A 247 -17.33 -4.42 -21.16
N GLN A 248 -16.02 -4.62 -21.17
CA GLN A 248 -15.32 -5.72 -20.50
C GLN A 248 -14.50 -5.28 -19.29
N VAL A 249 -14.33 -3.97 -19.05
CA VAL A 249 -13.45 -3.43 -18.00
C VAL A 249 -13.79 -4.02 -16.62
N GLU A 250 -15.05 -4.00 -16.22
CA GLU A 250 -15.48 -4.49 -14.90
C GLU A 250 -15.25 -6.01 -14.76
N ALA A 251 -15.57 -6.79 -15.80
CA ALA A 251 -15.39 -8.24 -15.78
C ALA A 251 -13.91 -8.64 -15.73
N VAL A 252 -13.08 -7.97 -16.54
CA VAL A 252 -11.62 -8.19 -16.55
C VAL A 252 -11.02 -7.79 -15.21
N ALA A 253 -11.33 -6.60 -14.72
CA ALA A 253 -10.80 -6.10 -13.45
C ALA A 253 -11.19 -7.02 -12.27
N GLY A 254 -12.45 -7.51 -12.21
CA GLY A 254 -12.89 -8.45 -11.19
C GLY A 254 -12.11 -9.78 -11.21
N ARG A 255 -11.74 -10.29 -12.41
CA ARG A 255 -10.91 -11.50 -12.53
C ARG A 255 -9.46 -11.26 -12.12
N LEU A 256 -8.89 -10.07 -12.44
CA LEU A 256 -7.53 -9.72 -12.05
C LEU A 256 -7.37 -9.67 -10.53
N VAL A 257 -8.35 -9.15 -9.81
CA VAL A 257 -8.34 -9.09 -8.33
C VAL A 257 -8.18 -10.46 -7.68
N GLY A 258 -8.66 -11.53 -8.33
CA GLY A 258 -8.56 -12.91 -7.83
C GLY A 258 -7.18 -13.56 -8.00
N LEU A 259 -6.25 -12.94 -8.75
CA LEU A 259 -4.92 -13.50 -8.97
C LEU A 259 -4.03 -13.25 -7.74
N GLN A 260 -3.26 -14.28 -7.38
CA GLN A 260 -2.42 -14.24 -6.17
C GLN A 260 -1.24 -13.27 -6.28
N GLU A 261 -0.79 -12.98 -7.48
CA GLU A 261 0.31 -12.07 -7.78
C GLU A 261 -0.13 -10.61 -7.69
N VAL A 262 -1.43 -10.35 -7.82
CA VAL A 262 -1.96 -8.99 -7.95
C VAL A 262 -1.98 -8.26 -6.60
N ARG A 263 -1.32 -7.11 -6.58
CA ARG A 263 -1.23 -6.19 -5.43
C ARG A 263 -2.14 -4.98 -5.58
N PHE A 264 -2.35 -4.53 -6.81
CA PHE A 264 -3.09 -3.32 -7.10
C PHE A 264 -3.81 -3.47 -8.44
N VAL A 265 -5.07 -3.06 -8.49
CA VAL A 265 -5.86 -2.92 -9.72
C VAL A 265 -6.70 -1.68 -9.62
N ALA A 266 -6.56 -0.78 -10.58
CA ALA A 266 -7.42 0.38 -10.71
C ALA A 266 -7.89 0.56 -12.15
N THR A 267 -9.14 0.94 -12.33
CA THR A 267 -9.62 1.46 -13.61
C THR A 267 -9.28 2.94 -13.72
N THR A 268 -8.92 3.38 -14.92
CA THR A 268 -8.48 4.75 -15.16
C THR A 268 -9.12 5.32 -16.41
N GLY A 269 -9.21 6.66 -16.48
CA GLY A 269 -9.54 7.39 -17.70
C GLY A 269 -8.28 7.65 -18.51
N GLY A 270 -8.29 7.34 -19.79
CA GLY A 270 -7.17 7.62 -20.68
C GLY A 270 -6.79 6.45 -21.59
N LEU A 271 -5.52 6.39 -22.00
CA LEU A 271 -5.01 5.40 -22.96
C LEU A 271 -5.13 3.96 -22.42
N TYR A 272 -4.90 3.77 -21.15
CA TYR A 272 -5.01 2.48 -20.45
C TYR A 272 -6.30 2.46 -19.65
N SER A 273 -7.09 1.40 -19.80
CA SER A 273 -8.36 1.25 -19.07
C SER A 273 -8.12 0.68 -17.66
N ILE A 274 -7.06 -0.10 -17.49
CA ILE A 274 -6.70 -0.75 -16.23
C ILE A 274 -5.20 -0.61 -16.00
N LEU A 275 -4.84 -0.18 -14.80
CA LEU A 275 -3.48 -0.27 -14.28
C LEU A 275 -3.43 -1.36 -13.21
N MET A 276 -2.42 -2.20 -13.29
CA MET A 276 -2.22 -3.33 -12.38
C MET A 276 -0.78 -3.39 -11.91
N MET A 277 -0.56 -3.64 -10.62
CA MET A 277 0.75 -4.00 -10.08
C MET A 277 0.71 -5.43 -9.57
N VAL A 278 1.74 -6.19 -9.91
CA VAL A 278 1.93 -7.57 -9.43
C VAL A 278 3.23 -7.72 -8.67
N TRP A 279 3.26 -8.69 -7.75
CA TRP A 279 4.46 -9.18 -7.11
C TRP A 279 4.71 -10.61 -7.53
N LEU A 280 5.96 -10.91 -7.91
CA LEU A 280 6.40 -12.20 -8.42
C LEU A 280 7.58 -12.73 -7.60
N ARG A 281 7.77 -14.03 -7.61
CA ARG A 281 8.90 -14.66 -6.93
C ARG A 281 10.19 -14.50 -7.73
N ARG A 282 10.09 -14.58 -9.06
CA ARG A 282 11.21 -14.46 -10.00
C ARG A 282 10.76 -13.67 -11.23
N ILE A 283 11.71 -13.10 -11.94
CA ILE A 283 11.42 -12.32 -13.15
C ILE A 283 10.80 -13.17 -14.25
N GLU A 284 11.19 -14.45 -14.34
CA GLU A 284 10.69 -15.39 -15.35
C GLU A 284 9.20 -15.69 -15.19
N ASP A 285 8.64 -15.50 -13.97
CA ASP A 285 7.23 -15.69 -13.69
C ASP A 285 6.34 -14.69 -14.45
N MET A 286 6.92 -13.59 -14.98
CA MET A 286 6.22 -12.67 -15.89
C MET A 286 5.67 -13.40 -17.11
N THR A 287 6.47 -14.23 -17.76
CA THR A 287 6.06 -14.98 -18.96
C THR A 287 4.89 -15.93 -18.67
N VAL A 288 4.93 -16.56 -17.49
CA VAL A 288 3.85 -17.47 -17.06
C VAL A 288 2.57 -16.69 -16.82
N LEU A 289 2.65 -15.55 -16.09
CA LEU A 289 1.52 -14.68 -15.81
C LEU A 289 0.92 -14.12 -17.10
N GLU A 290 1.74 -13.59 -18.01
CA GLU A 290 1.28 -12.99 -19.27
C GLU A 290 0.57 -14.02 -20.17
N ARG A 291 1.07 -15.25 -20.23
CA ARG A 291 0.40 -16.34 -20.94
C ARG A 291 -0.97 -16.63 -20.33
N GLN A 292 -1.05 -16.75 -18.99
CA GLN A 292 -2.32 -16.99 -18.29
C GLN A 292 -3.31 -15.84 -18.49
N LEU A 293 -2.83 -14.59 -18.52
CA LEU A 293 -3.67 -13.43 -18.83
C LEU A 293 -4.22 -13.51 -20.26
N GLY A 294 -3.38 -13.83 -21.25
CA GLY A 294 -3.80 -13.98 -22.64
C GLY A 294 -4.82 -15.08 -22.85
N GLU A 295 -4.65 -16.23 -22.18
CA GLU A 295 -5.57 -17.37 -22.26
C GLU A 295 -6.92 -17.09 -21.58
N ARG A 296 -6.92 -16.44 -20.40
CA ARG A 296 -8.09 -16.25 -19.54
C ARG A 296 -8.83 -14.95 -19.78
N LEU A 297 -8.13 -13.94 -20.29
CA LEU A 297 -8.61 -12.57 -20.49
C LEU A 297 -8.29 -12.07 -21.90
N PRO A 298 -8.85 -12.72 -22.95
CA PRO A 298 -8.49 -12.40 -24.35
C PRO A 298 -8.82 -10.97 -24.77
N PHE A 299 -9.64 -10.26 -24.00
CA PHE A 299 -9.96 -8.84 -24.23
C PHE A 299 -9.00 -7.87 -23.51
N ALA A 300 -8.08 -8.37 -22.71
CA ALA A 300 -7.10 -7.56 -22.00
C ALA A 300 -5.78 -7.53 -22.76
N GLU A 301 -5.55 -6.45 -23.50
CA GLU A 301 -4.29 -6.22 -24.21
C GLU A 301 -3.25 -5.62 -23.26
N ILE A 302 -2.10 -6.25 -23.09
CA ILE A 302 -0.96 -5.69 -22.37
C ILE A 302 -0.28 -4.68 -23.28
N MET A 303 -0.55 -3.39 -23.06
CA MET A 303 0.02 -2.31 -23.87
C MET A 303 1.46 -2.03 -23.50
N ASP A 304 1.79 -2.14 -22.21
CA ASP A 304 3.13 -1.89 -21.71
C ASP A 304 3.31 -2.50 -20.30
N ARG A 305 4.56 -2.62 -19.88
CA ARG A 305 4.98 -3.08 -18.56
C ARG A 305 6.23 -2.37 -18.09
N SER A 306 6.37 -2.20 -16.78
CA SER A 306 7.57 -1.62 -16.18
C SER A 306 7.97 -2.41 -14.95
N ILE A 307 9.22 -2.89 -14.97
CA ILE A 307 9.81 -3.60 -13.84
C ILE A 307 10.27 -2.55 -12.84
N VAL A 308 9.85 -2.71 -11.58
CA VAL A 308 10.27 -1.82 -10.51
C VAL A 308 11.68 -2.22 -10.06
N LEU A 309 12.62 -1.33 -10.27
CA LEU A 309 14.03 -1.49 -9.87
C LEU A 309 14.21 -1.14 -8.40
N ARG A 310 13.53 -0.06 -7.95
CA ARG A 310 13.64 0.48 -6.59
C ARG A 310 12.36 1.22 -6.21
N THR A 311 12.00 1.21 -4.93
CA THR A 311 10.84 1.93 -4.40
C THR A 311 11.32 2.90 -3.29
N PRO A 312 11.73 4.14 -3.62
CA PRO A 312 12.26 5.11 -2.65
C PRO A 312 11.23 5.60 -1.63
N LYS A 313 9.94 5.58 -1.98
CA LYS A 313 8.84 5.91 -1.08
C LYS A 313 7.71 4.90 -1.26
N HIS A 314 7.19 4.35 -0.16
CA HIS A 314 6.07 3.42 -0.19
C HIS A 314 5.08 3.69 0.94
N MET A 315 3.82 3.89 0.56
CA MET A 315 2.73 4.20 1.51
C MET A 315 3.10 5.33 2.48
N GLY A 316 3.68 6.41 1.95
CA GLY A 316 4.08 7.58 2.70
C GLY A 316 5.40 7.45 3.49
N LYS A 317 6.06 6.30 3.48
CA LYS A 317 7.33 6.06 4.16
C LYS A 317 8.51 6.04 3.19
N ARG A 318 9.61 6.67 3.55
CA ARG A 318 10.87 6.62 2.80
C ARG A 318 11.52 5.26 2.98
N LEU A 319 12.10 4.72 1.91
CA LEU A 319 12.79 3.45 1.90
C LEU A 319 14.24 3.61 1.45
N SER A 320 15.12 2.79 2.01
CA SER A 320 16.49 2.61 1.56
C SER A 320 16.57 1.91 0.21
N ALA A 321 17.76 1.83 -0.35
CA ALA A 321 17.99 1.18 -1.65
C ALA A 321 17.60 -0.30 -1.67
N ASP A 322 17.68 -0.99 -0.53
CA ASP A 322 17.28 -2.38 -0.32
C ASP A 322 15.82 -2.54 0.14
N GLY A 323 15.05 -1.45 0.19
CA GLY A 323 13.61 -1.46 0.46
C GLY A 323 13.22 -1.47 1.93
N ARG A 324 14.15 -1.26 2.88
CA ARG A 324 13.83 -1.10 4.31
C ARG A 324 13.29 0.28 4.59
N ARG A 325 12.36 0.40 5.53
CA ARG A 325 11.90 1.70 6.01
C ARG A 325 13.07 2.44 6.68
N ILE A 326 13.22 3.72 6.34
CA ILE A 326 14.16 4.66 6.96
C ILE A 326 13.38 5.84 7.56
N GLY A 327 13.70 6.19 8.80
CA GLY A 327 13.04 7.27 9.55
C GLY A 327 11.81 6.86 10.29
#